data_ce8a714e34ebe341f02c8cd7bb0d2a49
#
_entry.id   ce8a714e34ebe341f02c8cd7bb0d2a49
#
_cell.length_a   1.000
_cell.length_b   1.000
_cell.length_c   1.000
_cell.angle_alpha   90.00
_cell.angle_beta   90.00
_cell.angle_gamma   90.00
#
_symmetry.space_group_name_H-M   'P 1'
#
loop_
_entity.id
_entity.type
_entity.pdbx_description
1 polymer ?
#
loop_
_entity_poly.entity_id
_entity_poly.type
_entity_poly.pdbx_seq_one_letter_code
_entity_poly.pdbx_strand_id
1 'polypeptide(L)'
;MRERGERERENGDQIFFYLSVRERERERESGREMDALVKVPYDATARLMVASLERNLLPDAVIRRLTRLLLSTRLRSGYQPSSDLQLSHLLHFAHSLREMPIAIKTETAKSQHYELPTSFFKLVLGKHLKYSCCLFTDASKTLEDAEKAMLELYCERAQIKDGHSVLDVGCGWGSLSLYIAQKYSNCKVTGICNSTTQRAYIEEQSRDLQLQNLEVIVADIGTFNMDASYDRIFSIEMFEHMKNYKDLLKKISKWMKPDSLLFVHHFCHKAFAYHFEDVNEDDWITRYFFTGGTMPSANLLLYFQDDVSVVNHWLMNGKHYAKTSEEWLKRMDKNLSSIKPIMESTYGKDSAVKWTVYWRTFFMAVAELFGYNNGDEWMVALFLFKKK
;
A
#
# COMPACT_ATOMS: atom_id res chain seq x y z
N MET A 1 -21.14 -32.71 -57.39
CA MET A 1 -20.55 -31.36 -57.54
C MET A 1 -20.60 -30.49 -56.28
N ARG A 2 -21.51 -30.75 -55.32
CA ARG A 2 -21.56 -29.94 -54.02
C ARG A 2 -20.42 -30.29 -53.04
N GLU A 3 -20.07 -31.57 -52.96
CA GLU A 3 -19.02 -31.98 -51.99
C GLU A 3 -17.57 -31.52 -52.33
N ARG A 4 -17.30 -31.22 -53.60
CA ARG A 4 -15.98 -30.68 -53.99
C ARG A 4 -15.80 -29.22 -53.63
N GLY A 5 -16.85 -28.42 -53.64
CA GLY A 5 -16.80 -26.99 -53.27
C GLY A 5 -16.69 -26.72 -51.79
N GLU A 6 -17.15 -27.64 -50.93
CA GLU A 6 -17.03 -27.49 -49.46
C GLU A 6 -15.61 -27.82 -49.00
N ARG A 7 -14.97 -28.85 -49.54
CA ARG A 7 -13.54 -29.17 -49.20
C ARG A 7 -12.54 -28.11 -49.67
N GLU A 8 -12.82 -27.42 -50.78
CA GLU A 8 -11.95 -26.34 -51.24
C GLU A 8 -12.10 -25.07 -50.38
N ARG A 9 -13.29 -24.80 -49.82
CA ARG A 9 -13.50 -23.70 -48.83
C ARG A 9 -12.87 -24.00 -47.48
N GLU A 10 -13.02 -25.20 -46.94
CA GLU A 10 -12.40 -25.60 -45.67
C GLU A 10 -10.85 -25.54 -45.73
N ASN A 11 -10.24 -25.95 -46.87
CA ASN A 11 -8.80 -25.81 -47.07
C ASN A 11 -8.35 -24.35 -47.22
N GLY A 12 -9.15 -23.48 -47.84
CA GLY A 12 -8.86 -22.04 -47.94
C GLY A 12 -8.87 -21.34 -46.58
N ASP A 13 -9.87 -21.65 -45.76
CA ASP A 13 -10.01 -21.05 -44.41
C ASP A 13 -8.91 -21.54 -43.44
N GLN A 14 -8.49 -22.81 -43.53
CA GLN A 14 -7.36 -23.33 -42.77
C GLN A 14 -6.03 -22.68 -43.19
N ILE A 15 -5.79 -22.48 -44.46
CA ILE A 15 -4.58 -21.82 -44.96
C ILE A 15 -4.55 -20.33 -44.51
N PHE A 16 -5.70 -19.63 -44.58
CA PHE A 16 -5.81 -18.23 -44.14
C PHE A 16 -5.61 -18.10 -42.63
N PHE A 17 -6.14 -19.04 -41.86
CA PHE A 17 -5.91 -19.11 -40.42
C PHE A 17 -4.43 -19.36 -40.06
N TYR A 18 -3.78 -20.30 -40.73
CA TYR A 18 -2.36 -20.63 -40.56
C TYR A 18 -1.44 -19.45 -40.94
N LEU A 19 -1.75 -18.72 -42.00
CA LEU A 19 -0.99 -17.53 -42.40
C LEU A 19 -1.16 -16.38 -41.41
N SER A 20 -2.38 -16.14 -40.90
CA SER A 20 -2.65 -15.11 -39.93
C SER A 20 -2.02 -15.40 -38.54
N VAL A 21 -1.88 -16.67 -38.16
CA VAL A 21 -1.16 -17.07 -36.94
C VAL A 21 0.35 -16.87 -37.11
N ARG A 22 0.93 -17.26 -38.26
CA ARG A 22 2.37 -17.04 -38.54
C ARG A 22 2.75 -15.55 -38.67
N GLU A 23 1.88 -14.70 -39.21
CA GLU A 23 2.11 -13.25 -39.25
C GLU A 23 2.09 -12.66 -37.81
N ARG A 24 1.14 -13.04 -36.98
CA ARG A 24 1.09 -12.61 -35.56
C ARG A 24 2.26 -13.15 -34.75
N GLU A 25 2.77 -14.34 -35.04
CA GLU A 25 3.98 -14.87 -34.40
C GLU A 25 5.22 -14.08 -34.83
N ARG A 26 5.37 -13.76 -36.13
CA ARG A 26 6.48 -12.90 -36.63
C ARG A 26 6.42 -11.48 -36.09
N GLU A 27 5.24 -10.88 -35.97
CA GLU A 27 5.07 -9.57 -35.36
C GLU A 27 5.43 -9.60 -33.89
N ARG A 28 5.10 -10.69 -33.17
CA ARG A 28 5.49 -10.90 -31.77
C ARG A 28 6.98 -11.15 -31.61
N GLU A 29 7.62 -11.88 -32.48
CA GLU A 29 9.08 -12.12 -32.48
C GLU A 29 9.84 -10.85 -32.83
N SER A 30 9.45 -10.09 -33.84
CA SER A 30 10.02 -8.80 -34.21
C SER A 30 9.81 -7.75 -33.10
N GLY A 31 8.65 -7.74 -32.45
CA GLY A 31 8.41 -6.91 -31.25
C GLY A 31 9.33 -7.28 -30.10
N ARG A 32 9.53 -8.57 -29.82
CA ARG A 32 10.44 -9.03 -28.76
C ARG A 32 11.91 -8.71 -29.04
N GLU A 33 12.36 -8.79 -30.30
CA GLU A 33 13.74 -8.42 -30.65
C GLU A 33 13.98 -6.90 -30.56
N MET A 34 13.02 -6.07 -30.99
CA MET A 34 13.10 -4.62 -30.81
C MET A 34 13.01 -4.23 -29.33
N ASP A 35 12.16 -4.86 -28.56
CA ASP A 35 12.07 -4.66 -27.11
C ASP A 35 13.40 -5.03 -26.40
N ALA A 36 14.06 -6.11 -26.85
CA ALA A 36 15.36 -6.51 -26.32
C ALA A 36 16.46 -5.51 -26.65
N LEU A 37 16.49 -4.97 -27.88
CA LEU A 37 17.46 -3.96 -28.32
C LEU A 37 17.32 -2.62 -27.60
N VAL A 38 16.11 -2.24 -27.17
CA VAL A 38 15.84 -1.03 -26.38
C VAL A 38 16.06 -1.27 -24.88
N LYS A 39 15.79 -2.48 -24.41
CA LYS A 39 15.88 -2.85 -23.00
C LYS A 39 17.31 -2.79 -22.45
N VAL A 40 18.31 -3.26 -23.20
CA VAL A 40 19.71 -3.28 -22.74
C VAL A 40 20.26 -1.88 -22.42
N PRO A 41 20.15 -0.85 -23.29
CA PRO A 41 20.57 0.50 -22.95
C PRO A 41 19.72 1.14 -21.86
N TYR A 42 18.43 0.79 -21.76
CA TYR A 42 17.54 1.25 -20.69
C TYR A 42 18.02 0.71 -19.33
N ASP A 43 18.21 -0.60 -19.20
CA ASP A 43 18.67 -1.25 -17.97
C ASP A 43 20.05 -0.72 -17.52
N ALA A 44 20.97 -0.49 -18.47
CA ALA A 44 22.29 0.09 -18.17
C ALA A 44 22.16 1.53 -17.62
N THR A 45 21.26 2.33 -18.19
CA THR A 45 20.98 3.70 -17.72
C THR A 45 20.31 3.67 -16.35
N ALA A 46 19.33 2.79 -16.12
CA ALA A 46 18.68 2.62 -14.85
C ALA A 46 19.67 2.22 -13.74
N ARG A 47 20.57 1.24 -14.01
CA ARG A 47 21.64 0.85 -13.08
C ARG A 47 22.57 2.02 -12.74
N LEU A 48 22.97 2.81 -13.73
CA LEU A 48 23.81 3.98 -13.49
C LEU A 48 23.12 5.02 -12.60
N MET A 49 21.82 5.26 -12.86
CA MET A 49 21.00 6.17 -12.05
C MET A 49 20.86 5.65 -10.61
N VAL A 50 20.56 4.36 -10.41
CA VAL A 50 20.48 3.75 -9.09
C VAL A 50 21.85 3.82 -8.37
N ALA A 51 22.95 3.50 -9.04
CA ALA A 51 24.29 3.60 -8.46
C ALA A 51 24.67 5.05 -8.08
N SER A 52 24.20 6.03 -8.86
CA SER A 52 24.39 7.45 -8.55
C SER A 52 23.53 7.89 -7.37
N LEU A 53 22.29 7.38 -7.29
CA LEU A 53 21.38 7.58 -6.15
C LEU A 53 22.01 7.05 -4.85
N GLU A 54 22.50 5.81 -4.85
CA GLU A 54 23.12 5.14 -3.71
C GLU A 54 24.33 5.90 -3.13
N ARG A 55 25.02 6.64 -3.98
CA ARG A 55 26.16 7.48 -3.62
C ARG A 55 25.79 8.92 -3.23
N ASN A 56 24.49 9.22 -3.17
CA ASN A 56 23.96 10.57 -2.90
C ASN A 56 24.45 11.62 -3.91
N LEU A 57 24.57 11.24 -5.18
CA LEU A 57 25.03 12.13 -6.24
C LEU A 57 23.89 12.79 -7.03
N LEU A 58 22.64 12.34 -6.82
CA LEU A 58 21.47 12.89 -7.52
C LEU A 58 20.81 13.99 -6.68
N PRO A 59 20.65 15.21 -7.23
CA PRO A 59 19.84 16.25 -6.60
C PRO A 59 18.37 15.84 -6.47
N ASP A 60 17.68 16.27 -5.41
CA ASP A 60 16.27 15.97 -5.15
C ASP A 60 15.37 16.31 -6.34
N ALA A 61 15.63 17.42 -7.05
CA ALA A 61 14.88 17.80 -8.24
C ALA A 61 14.96 16.76 -9.37
N VAL A 62 16.12 16.09 -9.51
CA VAL A 62 16.34 15.02 -10.50
C VAL A 62 15.58 13.77 -10.06
N ILE A 63 15.69 13.37 -8.80
CA ILE A 63 14.96 12.22 -8.23
C ILE A 63 13.46 12.40 -8.44
N ARG A 64 12.91 13.56 -8.09
CA ARG A 64 11.47 13.87 -8.27
C ARG A 64 11.05 13.83 -9.74
N ARG A 65 11.88 14.37 -10.65
CA ARG A 65 11.58 14.33 -12.09
C ARG A 65 11.58 12.91 -12.63
N LEU A 66 12.55 12.08 -12.25
CA LEU A 66 12.60 10.67 -12.64
C LEU A 66 11.38 9.91 -12.10
N THR A 67 11.02 10.13 -10.84
CA THR A 67 9.80 9.55 -10.25
C THR A 67 8.57 9.91 -11.07
N ARG A 68 8.37 11.19 -11.42
CA ARG A 68 7.22 11.59 -12.26
C ARG A 68 7.22 10.96 -13.65
N LEU A 69 8.38 10.72 -14.25
CA LEU A 69 8.48 9.99 -15.53
C LEU A 69 8.04 8.53 -15.38
N LEU A 70 8.49 7.83 -14.33
CA LEU A 70 8.07 6.46 -14.03
C LEU A 70 6.56 6.39 -13.77
N LEU A 71 6.00 7.34 -13.02
CA LEU A 71 4.56 7.43 -12.77
C LEU A 71 3.77 7.67 -14.06
N SER A 72 4.27 8.54 -14.96
CA SER A 72 3.66 8.74 -16.27
C SER A 72 3.64 7.47 -17.12
N THR A 73 4.72 6.68 -17.08
CA THR A 73 4.78 5.38 -17.75
C THR A 73 3.78 4.39 -17.14
N ARG A 74 3.69 4.33 -15.80
CA ARG A 74 2.71 3.51 -15.09
C ARG A 74 1.27 3.85 -15.49
N LEU A 75 0.94 5.15 -15.62
CA LEU A 75 -0.39 5.57 -16.07
C LEU A 75 -0.69 5.13 -17.50
N ARG A 76 0.29 5.25 -18.41
CA ARG A 76 0.10 4.80 -19.81
C ARG A 76 -0.15 3.29 -19.91
N SER A 77 0.52 2.49 -19.10
CA SER A 77 0.33 1.03 -19.08
C SER A 77 -0.92 0.60 -18.30
N GLY A 78 -1.37 1.38 -17.33
CA GLY A 78 -2.51 1.03 -16.46
C GLY A 78 -3.87 1.41 -17.04
N TYR A 79 -3.95 2.54 -17.75
CA TYR A 79 -5.18 2.95 -18.41
C TYR A 79 -5.43 2.13 -19.68
N GLN A 80 -6.67 1.71 -19.85
CA GLN A 80 -7.12 0.97 -21.04
C GLN A 80 -7.81 1.91 -22.05
N PRO A 81 -7.84 1.55 -23.35
CA PRO A 81 -8.43 2.39 -24.40
C PRO A 81 -9.93 2.68 -24.24
N SER A 82 -10.65 1.85 -23.49
CA SER A 82 -12.09 2.04 -23.22
C SER A 82 -12.45 1.71 -21.78
N SER A 83 -13.58 2.26 -21.30
CA SER A 83 -14.13 1.97 -19.97
C SER A 83 -14.47 0.49 -19.78
N ASP A 84 -14.95 -0.18 -20.82
CA ASP A 84 -15.29 -1.61 -20.79
C ASP A 84 -14.05 -2.47 -20.59
N LEU A 85 -12.96 -2.18 -21.30
CA LEU A 85 -11.67 -2.85 -21.12
C LEU A 85 -11.09 -2.56 -19.73
N GLN A 86 -11.21 -1.30 -19.26
CA GLN A 86 -10.75 -0.93 -17.91
C GLN A 86 -11.49 -1.74 -16.83
N LEU A 87 -12.80 -1.86 -16.95
CA LEU A 87 -13.62 -2.67 -16.03
C LEU A 87 -13.27 -4.16 -16.15
N SER A 88 -13.13 -4.68 -17.36
CA SER A 88 -12.76 -6.09 -17.61
C SER A 88 -11.43 -6.44 -16.94
N HIS A 89 -10.41 -5.58 -17.09
CA HIS A 89 -9.11 -5.77 -16.44
C HIS A 89 -9.22 -5.75 -14.92
N LEU A 90 -10.02 -4.83 -14.36
CA LEU A 90 -10.23 -4.76 -12.91
C LEU A 90 -10.95 -6.01 -12.38
N LEU A 91 -11.98 -6.51 -13.08
CA LEU A 91 -12.68 -7.73 -12.71
C LEU A 91 -11.75 -8.95 -12.78
N HIS A 92 -10.93 -9.05 -13.82
CA HIS A 92 -9.94 -10.11 -13.93
C HIS A 92 -8.93 -10.04 -12.77
N PHE A 93 -8.44 -8.85 -12.43
CA PHE A 93 -7.54 -8.64 -11.29
C PHE A 93 -8.21 -9.05 -9.96
N ALA A 94 -9.45 -8.62 -9.73
CA ALA A 94 -10.20 -9.01 -8.52
C ALA A 94 -10.42 -10.54 -8.44
N HIS A 95 -10.64 -11.20 -9.60
CA HIS A 95 -10.76 -12.66 -9.67
C HIS A 95 -9.43 -13.36 -9.33
N SER A 96 -8.33 -12.90 -9.91
CA SER A 96 -7.01 -13.49 -9.65
C SER A 96 -6.61 -13.42 -8.17
N LEU A 97 -6.98 -12.35 -7.47
CA LEU A 97 -6.74 -12.23 -6.03
C LEU A 97 -7.45 -13.30 -5.19
N ARG A 98 -8.59 -13.81 -5.64
CA ARG A 98 -9.35 -14.86 -4.93
C ARG A 98 -8.64 -16.22 -4.92
N GLU A 99 -7.75 -16.44 -5.87
CA GLU A 99 -6.96 -17.68 -6.01
C GLU A 99 -5.61 -17.62 -5.28
N MET A 100 -5.26 -16.47 -4.72
CA MET A 100 -4.00 -16.25 -4.01
C MET A 100 -4.16 -16.57 -2.51
N PRO A 101 -3.08 -16.81 -1.77
CA PRO A 101 -3.12 -16.80 -0.30
C PRO A 101 -3.45 -15.39 0.23
N ILE A 102 -3.88 -15.28 1.49
CA ILE A 102 -4.22 -13.97 2.11
C ILE A 102 -3.06 -12.98 2.00
N ALA A 103 -1.83 -13.45 2.22
CA ALA A 103 -0.62 -12.63 2.12
C ALA A 103 0.54 -13.44 1.53
N ILE A 104 1.50 -12.75 0.92
CA ILE A 104 2.74 -13.32 0.40
C ILE A 104 3.92 -12.50 0.93
N LYS A 105 5.08 -13.16 1.14
CA LYS A 105 6.34 -12.49 1.54
C LYS A 105 6.20 -11.60 2.79
N THR A 106 5.39 -12.02 3.77
CA THR A 106 5.11 -11.25 5.00
C THR A 106 6.38 -10.94 5.79
N GLU A 107 7.34 -11.87 5.88
CA GLU A 107 8.63 -11.64 6.54
C GLU A 107 9.49 -10.61 5.80
N THR A 108 9.47 -10.58 4.46
CA THR A 108 10.20 -9.58 3.68
C THR A 108 9.59 -8.19 3.88
N ALA A 109 8.27 -8.06 3.82
CA ALA A 109 7.58 -6.80 4.08
C ALA A 109 7.85 -6.29 5.52
N LYS A 110 7.89 -7.21 6.49
CA LYS A 110 8.23 -6.90 7.88
C LYS A 110 9.67 -6.36 7.97
N SER A 111 10.65 -7.01 7.36
CA SER A 111 12.04 -6.56 7.41
C SER A 111 12.21 -5.19 6.71
N GLN A 112 11.58 -4.98 5.57
CA GLN A 112 11.67 -3.73 4.81
C GLN A 112 11.16 -2.51 5.58
N HIS A 113 10.08 -2.65 6.35
CA HIS A 113 9.47 -1.52 7.05
C HIS A 113 9.90 -1.38 8.51
N TYR A 114 10.38 -2.45 9.16
CA TYR A 114 10.55 -2.46 10.62
C TYR A 114 11.94 -2.88 11.10
N GLU A 115 12.95 -2.95 10.21
CA GLU A 115 14.35 -3.16 10.60
C GLU A 115 14.93 -1.98 11.38
N LEU A 116 14.47 -0.76 11.08
CA LEU A 116 14.90 0.43 11.79
C LEU A 116 14.28 0.47 13.20
N PRO A 117 15.06 0.89 14.21
CA PRO A 117 14.58 1.00 15.58
C PRO A 117 13.54 2.12 15.72
N THR A 118 12.72 2.04 16.77
CA THR A 118 11.70 3.03 17.12
C THR A 118 12.22 4.46 17.15
N SER A 119 13.50 4.64 17.53
CA SER A 119 14.16 5.96 17.58
C SER A 119 14.20 6.66 16.22
N PHE A 120 14.35 5.92 15.11
CA PHE A 120 14.24 6.48 13.77
C PHE A 120 12.84 7.04 13.51
N PHE A 121 11.81 6.24 13.76
CA PHE A 121 10.43 6.66 13.52
C PHE A 121 10.01 7.85 14.41
N LYS A 122 10.48 7.92 15.65
CA LYS A 122 10.31 9.08 16.54
C LYS A 122 10.92 10.37 15.98
N LEU A 123 12.01 10.28 15.21
CA LEU A 123 12.67 11.42 14.56
C LEU A 123 11.97 11.86 13.25
N VAL A 124 11.30 10.93 12.57
CA VAL A 124 10.75 11.15 11.23
C VAL A 124 9.24 11.37 11.25
N LEU A 125 8.50 10.54 11.95
CA LEU A 125 7.03 10.64 12.05
C LEU A 125 6.61 11.72 13.06
N GLY A 126 5.33 12.07 13.06
CA GLY A 126 4.75 13.00 14.04
C GLY A 126 4.59 12.39 15.42
N LYS A 127 3.95 13.14 16.30
CA LYS A 127 3.78 12.79 17.73
C LYS A 127 3.10 11.44 17.95
N HIS A 128 2.13 11.10 17.10
CA HIS A 128 1.38 9.86 17.23
C HIS A 128 2.03 8.66 16.51
N LEU A 129 3.21 8.82 15.94
CA LEU A 129 3.88 7.82 15.09
C LEU A 129 2.93 7.19 14.05
N LYS A 130 2.07 8.02 13.46
CA LYS A 130 1.14 7.59 12.42
C LYS A 130 1.89 7.39 11.10
N TYR A 131 2.24 6.14 10.79
CA TYR A 131 2.93 5.76 9.56
C TYR A 131 1.94 5.43 8.45
N SER A 132 1.04 6.37 8.19
CA SER A 132 -0.01 6.32 7.16
C SER A 132 -0.50 7.74 6.86
N CYS A 133 -1.32 7.91 5.80
CA CYS A 133 -1.83 9.21 5.38
C CYS A 133 -2.49 10.00 6.52
N CYS A 134 -2.17 11.28 6.65
CA CYS A 134 -2.79 12.24 7.58
C CYS A 134 -3.82 13.12 6.87
N LEU A 135 -4.71 13.78 7.62
CA LEU A 135 -5.74 14.67 7.07
C LEU A 135 -5.36 16.14 7.33
N PHE A 136 -4.91 16.83 6.30
CA PHE A 136 -4.64 18.27 6.36
C PHE A 136 -5.92 19.05 6.05
N THR A 137 -6.54 19.59 7.07
CA THR A 137 -7.64 20.54 6.96
C THR A 137 -7.10 21.98 6.93
N ASP A 138 -7.95 22.99 6.71
CA ASP A 138 -7.57 24.40 6.78
C ASP A 138 -7.08 24.79 8.21
N ALA A 139 -7.56 24.07 9.22
CA ALA A 139 -7.14 24.25 10.61
C ALA A 139 -5.78 23.57 10.94
N SER A 140 -5.29 22.62 10.11
CA SER A 140 -4.06 21.89 10.37
C SER A 140 -2.85 22.76 10.08
N LYS A 141 -2.12 23.15 11.13
CA LYS A 141 -0.88 23.95 11.03
C LYS A 141 0.36 23.07 11.03
N THR A 142 0.27 21.89 11.64
CA THR A 142 1.38 20.96 11.87
C THR A 142 1.02 19.56 11.38
N LEU A 143 2.03 18.68 11.30
CA LEU A 143 1.82 17.25 11.04
C LEU A 143 0.98 16.62 12.16
N GLU A 144 1.23 17.01 13.42
CA GLU A 144 0.50 16.51 14.60
C GLU A 144 -1.00 16.85 14.54
N ASP A 145 -1.35 18.07 14.10
CA ASP A 145 -2.75 18.45 13.87
C ASP A 145 -3.40 17.56 12.81
N ALA A 146 -2.66 17.27 11.73
CA ALA A 146 -3.16 16.42 10.63
C ALA A 146 -3.26 14.93 11.04
N GLU A 147 -2.33 14.42 11.86
CA GLU A 147 -2.43 13.09 12.48
C GLU A 147 -3.72 12.99 13.30
N LYS A 148 -3.91 13.94 14.23
CA LYS A 148 -5.08 13.98 15.11
C LYS A 148 -6.37 14.09 14.32
N ALA A 149 -6.45 14.99 13.32
CA ALA A 149 -7.63 15.14 12.48
C ALA A 149 -8.01 13.84 11.76
N MET A 150 -7.02 13.06 11.30
CA MET A 150 -7.27 11.77 10.67
C MET A 150 -7.77 10.73 11.69
N LEU A 151 -7.19 10.67 12.88
CA LEU A 151 -7.62 9.75 13.94
C LEU A 151 -9.06 10.05 14.39
N GLU A 152 -9.40 11.34 14.48
CA GLU A 152 -10.78 11.79 14.77
C GLU A 152 -11.75 11.37 13.67
N LEU A 153 -11.39 11.57 12.40
CA LEU A 153 -12.19 11.15 11.26
C LEU A 153 -12.48 9.64 11.27
N TYR A 154 -11.48 8.81 11.62
CA TYR A 154 -11.69 7.36 11.73
C TYR A 154 -12.73 7.03 12.81
N CYS A 155 -12.59 7.63 13.99
CA CYS A 155 -13.53 7.42 15.11
C CYS A 155 -14.95 7.85 14.75
N GLU A 156 -15.10 9.00 14.10
CA GLU A 156 -16.39 9.53 13.64
C GLU A 156 -17.04 8.60 12.62
N ARG A 157 -16.31 8.28 11.53
CA ARG A 157 -16.85 7.46 10.44
C ARG A 157 -17.15 6.02 10.85
N ALA A 158 -16.35 5.45 11.73
CA ALA A 158 -16.60 4.14 12.32
C ALA A 158 -17.66 4.18 13.44
N GLN A 159 -18.17 5.36 13.80
CA GLN A 159 -19.20 5.53 14.83
C GLN A 159 -18.79 4.89 16.17
N ILE A 160 -17.56 5.16 16.63
CA ILE A 160 -17.12 4.68 17.93
C ILE A 160 -17.97 5.30 19.04
N LYS A 161 -18.34 4.47 20.01
CA LYS A 161 -18.96 4.89 21.27
C LYS A 161 -18.11 4.39 22.43
N ASP A 162 -18.08 5.16 23.52
CA ASP A 162 -17.41 4.70 24.72
C ASP A 162 -18.03 3.39 25.24
N GLY A 163 -17.20 2.46 25.69
CA GLY A 163 -17.61 1.11 26.09
C GLY A 163 -17.56 0.06 24.97
N HIS A 164 -17.30 0.43 23.71
CA HIS A 164 -17.10 -0.55 22.64
C HIS A 164 -15.85 -1.42 22.86
N SER A 165 -15.93 -2.69 22.44
CA SER A 165 -14.75 -3.52 22.17
C SER A 165 -14.25 -3.19 20.75
N VAL A 166 -12.95 -2.83 20.65
CA VAL A 166 -12.33 -2.35 19.42
C VAL A 166 -11.14 -3.22 19.05
N LEU A 167 -11.06 -3.60 17.78
CA LEU A 167 -9.92 -4.31 17.21
C LEU A 167 -9.24 -3.45 16.15
N ASP A 168 -7.92 -3.29 16.25
CA ASP A 168 -7.07 -2.60 15.27
C ASP A 168 -6.16 -3.62 14.56
N VAL A 169 -6.53 -4.01 13.34
CA VAL A 169 -5.85 -5.05 12.55
C VAL A 169 -4.73 -4.43 11.73
N GLY A 170 -3.49 -4.69 12.13
CA GLY A 170 -2.31 -4.01 11.59
C GLY A 170 -2.06 -2.68 12.28
N CYS A 171 -2.09 -2.66 13.62
CA CYS A 171 -2.05 -1.44 14.42
C CYS A 171 -0.73 -0.62 14.30
N GLY A 172 0.31 -1.18 13.66
CA GLY A 172 1.60 -0.51 13.46
C GLY A 172 2.20 -0.01 14.78
N TRP A 173 2.55 1.26 14.86
CA TRP A 173 3.04 1.91 16.07
C TRP A 173 1.94 2.29 17.07
N GLY A 174 0.73 1.81 16.87
CA GLY A 174 -0.39 2.00 17.80
C GLY A 174 -1.03 3.38 17.76
N SER A 175 -0.82 4.17 16.72
CA SER A 175 -1.34 5.55 16.66
C SER A 175 -2.85 5.62 16.88
N LEU A 176 -3.63 4.73 16.25
CA LEU A 176 -5.09 4.67 16.43
C LEU A 176 -5.46 3.98 17.74
N SER A 177 -4.83 2.84 18.06
CA SER A 177 -5.12 2.08 19.27
C SER A 177 -4.91 2.91 20.55
N LEU A 178 -3.78 3.61 20.66
CA LEU A 178 -3.48 4.53 21.78
C LEU A 178 -4.45 5.71 21.84
N TYR A 179 -4.77 6.28 20.66
CA TYR A 179 -5.72 7.40 20.58
C TYR A 179 -7.13 7.00 21.06
N ILE A 180 -7.63 5.83 20.62
CA ILE A 180 -8.94 5.33 21.06
C ILE A 180 -8.92 5.03 22.56
N ALA A 181 -7.91 4.30 23.05
CA ALA A 181 -7.80 3.94 24.45
C ALA A 181 -7.75 5.15 25.39
N GLN A 182 -7.11 6.23 24.95
CA GLN A 182 -7.03 7.50 25.70
C GLN A 182 -8.33 8.31 25.65
N LYS A 183 -8.96 8.40 24.47
CA LYS A 183 -10.15 9.24 24.26
C LYS A 183 -11.43 8.59 24.79
N TYR A 184 -11.52 7.26 24.74
CA TYR A 184 -12.67 6.46 25.12
C TYR A 184 -12.25 5.47 26.21
N SER A 185 -12.20 5.93 27.45
CA SER A 185 -11.60 5.22 28.58
C SER A 185 -12.30 3.92 28.95
N ASN A 186 -13.59 3.75 28.59
CA ASN A 186 -14.35 2.53 28.82
C ASN A 186 -14.29 1.54 27.62
N CYS A 187 -13.69 1.94 26.50
CA CYS A 187 -13.45 1.01 25.40
C CYS A 187 -12.41 -0.04 25.81
N LYS A 188 -12.54 -1.26 25.30
CA LYS A 188 -11.50 -2.29 25.36
C LYS A 188 -10.86 -2.38 23.97
N VAL A 189 -9.59 -2.03 23.88
CA VAL A 189 -8.87 -1.95 22.61
C VAL A 189 -7.88 -3.09 22.50
N THR A 190 -7.94 -3.84 21.41
CA THR A 190 -6.97 -4.89 21.07
C THR A 190 -6.27 -4.49 19.76
N GLY A 191 -4.95 -4.36 19.77
CA GLY A 191 -4.14 -4.14 18.57
C GLY A 191 -3.49 -5.44 18.10
N ILE A 192 -3.49 -5.72 16.80
CA ILE A 192 -2.69 -6.80 16.19
C ILE A 192 -1.59 -6.17 15.34
N CYS A 193 -0.34 -6.52 15.60
CA CYS A 193 0.81 -6.17 14.75
C CYS A 193 1.70 -7.40 14.53
N ASN A 194 2.61 -7.34 13.55
CA ASN A 194 3.57 -8.43 13.28
C ASN A 194 4.98 -8.18 13.86
N SER A 195 5.14 -7.14 14.68
CA SER A 195 6.44 -6.71 15.21
C SER A 195 6.46 -6.63 16.72
N THR A 196 7.40 -7.35 17.35
CA THR A 196 7.66 -7.27 18.81
C THR A 196 8.16 -5.88 19.23
N THR A 197 8.88 -5.20 18.35
CA THR A 197 9.37 -3.82 18.60
C THR A 197 8.20 -2.82 18.66
N GLN A 198 7.23 -2.96 17.75
CA GLN A 198 6.02 -2.15 17.78
C GLN A 198 5.20 -2.39 19.03
N ARG A 199 4.98 -3.66 19.38
CA ARG A 199 4.32 -4.03 20.63
C ARG A 199 5.00 -3.40 21.85
N ALA A 200 6.32 -3.56 21.99
CA ALA A 200 7.08 -3.01 23.12
C ALA A 200 6.90 -1.49 23.23
N TYR A 201 6.93 -0.77 22.10
CA TYR A 201 6.68 0.66 22.06
C TYR A 201 5.24 1.00 22.51
N ILE A 202 4.23 0.31 22.02
CA ILE A 202 2.84 0.57 22.38
C ILE A 202 2.62 0.31 23.89
N GLU A 203 3.18 -0.77 24.42
CA GLU A 203 3.10 -1.10 25.85
C GLU A 203 3.84 -0.05 26.72
N GLU A 204 4.98 0.49 26.24
CA GLU A 204 5.68 1.61 26.90
C GLU A 204 4.76 2.84 26.96
N GLN A 205 4.23 3.26 25.80
CA GLN A 205 3.33 4.42 25.73
C GLN A 205 2.04 4.23 26.55
N SER A 206 1.50 3.00 26.58
CA SER A 206 0.33 2.67 27.39
C SER A 206 0.60 2.85 28.89
N ARG A 207 1.80 2.44 29.36
CA ARG A 207 2.23 2.67 30.75
C ARG A 207 2.41 4.16 31.05
N ASP A 208 3.09 4.90 30.16
CA ASP A 208 3.34 6.34 30.36
C ASP A 208 2.04 7.14 30.42
N LEU A 209 1.05 6.75 29.63
CA LEU A 209 -0.29 7.33 29.60
C LEU A 209 -1.26 6.73 30.65
N GLN A 210 -0.80 5.78 31.47
CA GLN A 210 -1.59 5.08 32.49
C GLN A 210 -2.85 4.38 31.94
N LEU A 211 -2.80 3.90 30.69
CA LEU A 211 -3.91 3.19 30.06
C LEU A 211 -3.99 1.73 30.55
N GLN A 212 -5.20 1.30 30.94
CA GLN A 212 -5.46 -0.06 31.40
C GLN A 212 -6.36 -0.85 30.43
N ASN A 213 -6.74 -0.23 29.33
CA ASN A 213 -7.78 -0.70 28.41
C ASN A 213 -7.24 -1.01 27.00
N LEU A 214 -5.92 -1.20 26.88
CA LEU A 214 -5.23 -1.54 25.62
C LEU A 214 -4.37 -2.80 25.79
N GLU A 215 -4.56 -3.78 24.91
CA GLU A 215 -3.68 -4.94 24.77
C GLU A 215 -3.13 -5.03 23.35
N VAL A 216 -1.97 -5.66 23.16
CA VAL A 216 -1.35 -5.84 21.84
C VAL A 216 -0.94 -7.28 21.63
N ILE A 217 -1.39 -7.87 20.52
CA ILE A 217 -1.07 -9.22 20.07
C ILE A 217 -0.06 -9.15 18.94
N VAL A 218 1.04 -9.89 19.02
CA VAL A 218 1.99 -10.04 17.91
C VAL A 218 1.61 -11.29 17.13
N ALA A 219 1.15 -11.08 15.89
CA ALA A 219 0.70 -12.19 15.04
C ALA A 219 0.75 -11.83 13.55
N ASP A 220 0.92 -12.84 12.69
CA ASP A 220 0.70 -12.73 11.24
C ASP A 220 -0.79 -12.92 10.96
N ILE A 221 -1.42 -11.89 10.41
CA ILE A 221 -2.85 -11.89 10.08
C ILE A 221 -3.21 -12.99 9.07
N GLY A 222 -2.28 -13.41 8.22
CA GLY A 222 -2.49 -14.48 7.25
C GLY A 222 -2.86 -15.81 7.92
N THR A 223 -2.23 -16.13 9.06
CA THR A 223 -2.37 -17.41 9.75
C THR A 223 -3.09 -17.31 11.11
N PHE A 224 -3.08 -16.13 11.74
CA PHE A 224 -3.65 -15.93 13.08
C PHE A 224 -5.16 -16.12 13.11
N ASN A 225 -5.65 -16.76 14.17
CA ASN A 225 -7.07 -16.87 14.48
C ASN A 225 -7.28 -16.64 15.99
N MET A 226 -8.45 -16.12 16.35
CA MET A 226 -8.85 -15.94 17.74
C MET A 226 -10.34 -16.21 17.89
N ASP A 227 -10.73 -16.57 19.09
CA ASP A 227 -12.14 -16.74 19.50
C ASP A 227 -12.56 -15.48 20.30
N ALA A 228 -12.70 -14.36 19.60
CA ALA A 228 -13.14 -13.09 20.17
C ALA A 228 -13.96 -12.32 19.13
N SER A 229 -14.82 -11.42 19.60
CA SER A 229 -15.63 -10.58 18.73
C SER A 229 -15.72 -9.13 19.21
N TYR A 230 -15.83 -8.20 18.27
CA TYR A 230 -15.67 -6.77 18.48
C TYR A 230 -16.82 -5.97 17.93
N ASP A 231 -17.10 -4.83 18.56
CA ASP A 231 -18.11 -3.86 18.11
C ASP A 231 -17.60 -3.02 16.94
N ARG A 232 -16.31 -2.70 16.95
CA ARG A 232 -15.63 -1.93 15.90
C ARG A 232 -14.30 -2.58 15.55
N ILE A 233 -14.07 -2.73 14.25
CA ILE A 233 -12.80 -3.24 13.73
C ILE A 233 -12.22 -2.20 12.79
N PHE A 234 -10.92 -1.95 12.90
CA PHE A 234 -10.17 -1.06 12.02
C PHE A 234 -9.06 -1.81 11.30
N SER A 235 -8.75 -1.35 10.11
CA SER A 235 -7.53 -1.73 9.40
C SER A 235 -7.06 -0.54 8.58
N ILE A 236 -5.89 -0.01 8.93
CA ILE A 236 -5.34 1.23 8.36
C ILE A 236 -4.04 0.91 7.65
N GLU A 237 -4.04 1.04 6.32
CA GLU A 237 -2.89 0.80 5.43
C GLU A 237 -2.21 -0.57 5.68
N MET A 238 -3.04 -1.60 5.78
CA MET A 238 -2.61 -2.99 5.90
C MET A 238 -3.06 -3.85 4.71
N PHE A 239 -4.21 -3.53 4.11
CA PHE A 239 -4.78 -4.28 2.98
C PHE A 239 -3.86 -4.29 1.77
N GLU A 240 -3.03 -3.27 1.58
CA GLU A 240 -2.04 -3.17 0.51
C GLU A 240 -0.95 -4.24 0.57
N HIS A 241 -0.73 -4.81 1.74
CA HIS A 241 0.18 -5.94 1.95
C HIS A 241 -0.49 -7.29 1.75
N MET A 242 -1.81 -7.31 1.49
CA MET A 242 -2.62 -8.51 1.34
C MET A 242 -2.95 -8.80 -0.13
N LYS A 243 -3.40 -10.02 -0.41
CA LYS A 243 -3.80 -10.48 -1.75
C LYS A 243 -5.24 -10.97 -1.78
N ASN A 244 -5.56 -12.06 -1.10
CA ASN A 244 -6.90 -12.62 -1.11
C ASN A 244 -7.81 -11.86 -0.14
N TYR A 245 -8.41 -10.77 -0.63
CA TYR A 245 -9.34 -9.97 0.16
C TYR A 245 -10.63 -10.72 0.52
N LYS A 246 -11.04 -11.72 -0.27
CA LYS A 246 -12.19 -12.57 0.08
C LYS A 246 -11.94 -13.33 1.38
N ASP A 247 -10.81 -14.04 1.46
CA ASP A 247 -10.49 -14.85 2.64
C ASP A 247 -10.11 -13.97 3.84
N LEU A 248 -9.47 -12.81 3.60
CA LEU A 248 -9.18 -11.83 4.63
C LEU A 248 -10.48 -11.26 5.25
N LEU A 249 -11.41 -10.79 4.43
CA LEU A 249 -12.69 -10.25 4.90
C LEU A 249 -13.56 -11.32 5.55
N LYS A 250 -13.54 -12.56 5.05
CA LYS A 250 -14.17 -13.72 5.71
C LYS A 250 -13.56 -13.99 7.08
N LYS A 251 -12.24 -13.90 7.23
CA LYS A 251 -11.57 -14.04 8.53
C LYS A 251 -11.99 -12.92 9.49
N ILE A 252 -11.92 -11.67 9.04
CA ILE A 252 -12.30 -10.50 9.86
C ILE A 252 -13.79 -10.55 10.25
N SER A 253 -14.68 -11.00 9.35
CA SER A 253 -16.11 -11.10 9.64
C SER A 253 -16.44 -12.04 10.80
N LYS A 254 -15.60 -13.07 11.05
CA LYS A 254 -15.76 -13.95 12.22
C LYS A 254 -15.50 -13.22 13.54
N TRP A 255 -14.68 -12.18 13.53
CA TRP A 255 -14.39 -11.32 14.68
C TRP A 255 -15.37 -10.14 14.83
N MET A 256 -16.32 -10.03 13.95
CA MET A 256 -17.39 -9.02 14.00
C MET A 256 -18.58 -9.54 14.79
N LYS A 257 -19.03 -8.79 15.81
CA LYS A 257 -20.34 -9.01 16.45
C LYS A 257 -21.49 -8.75 15.46
N PRO A 258 -22.73 -9.21 15.73
CA PRO A 258 -23.90 -8.65 15.06
C PRO A 258 -23.89 -7.13 15.17
N ASP A 259 -24.33 -6.42 14.13
CA ASP A 259 -24.38 -4.94 14.05
C ASP A 259 -23.03 -4.20 14.19
N SER A 260 -21.91 -4.93 14.19
CA SER A 260 -20.59 -4.33 14.22
C SER A 260 -20.19 -3.71 12.88
N LEU A 261 -19.20 -2.80 12.94
CA LEU A 261 -18.67 -2.13 11.76
C LEU A 261 -17.17 -2.41 11.62
N LEU A 262 -16.76 -2.66 10.37
CA LEU A 262 -15.36 -2.72 9.97
C LEU A 262 -15.02 -1.46 9.15
N PHE A 263 -14.04 -0.71 9.61
CA PHE A 263 -13.52 0.46 8.89
C PHE A 263 -12.16 0.12 8.28
N VAL A 264 -12.04 0.29 6.96
CA VAL A 264 -10.80 0.04 6.21
C VAL A 264 -10.35 1.34 5.55
N HIS A 265 -9.06 1.67 5.73
CA HIS A 265 -8.37 2.73 5.02
C HIS A 265 -7.21 2.10 4.25
N HIS A 266 -7.14 2.32 2.95
CA HIS A 266 -6.01 1.92 2.13
C HIS A 266 -5.69 2.99 1.08
N PHE A 267 -4.43 3.09 0.68
CA PHE A 267 -4.08 3.88 -0.49
C PHE A 267 -4.53 3.16 -1.77
N CYS A 268 -4.73 3.91 -2.85
CA CYS A 268 -5.23 3.34 -4.09
C CYS A 268 -4.89 4.19 -5.31
N HIS A 269 -4.99 3.60 -6.50
CA HIS A 269 -5.15 4.34 -7.74
C HIS A 269 -6.65 4.48 -8.07
N LYS A 270 -7.06 5.61 -8.65
CA LYS A 270 -8.48 5.88 -8.88
C LYS A 270 -9.18 4.89 -9.79
N ALA A 271 -8.49 4.28 -10.78
CA ALA A 271 -9.13 3.50 -11.85
C ALA A 271 -8.65 2.04 -11.95
N PHE A 272 -7.38 1.74 -11.68
CA PHE A 272 -6.82 0.40 -11.88
C PHE A 272 -6.03 -0.09 -10.67
N ALA A 273 -5.93 -1.41 -10.55
CA ALA A 273 -5.13 -2.08 -9.55
C ALA A 273 -3.92 -2.75 -10.21
N TYR A 274 -2.83 -2.91 -9.46
CA TYR A 274 -1.63 -3.63 -9.91
C TYR A 274 -0.83 -4.18 -8.72
N HIS A 275 -0.04 -5.22 -9.00
CA HIS A 275 0.92 -5.71 -8.02
C HIS A 275 2.21 -4.90 -8.07
N PHE A 276 2.86 -4.77 -6.92
CA PHE A 276 4.24 -4.32 -6.87
C PHE A 276 5.14 -5.51 -7.20
N GLU A 277 5.65 -5.53 -8.44
CA GLU A 277 6.51 -6.58 -9.00
C GLU A 277 7.91 -6.03 -9.23
N ASP A 278 8.92 -6.78 -8.83
CA ASP A 278 10.33 -6.47 -9.08
C ASP A 278 10.78 -7.19 -10.36
N VAL A 279 10.54 -6.56 -11.49
CA VAL A 279 10.78 -7.10 -12.84
C VAL A 279 11.94 -6.37 -13.53
N ASN A 280 12.04 -5.06 -13.33
CA ASN A 280 13.01 -4.20 -14.01
C ASN A 280 13.97 -3.54 -13.02
N GLU A 281 15.07 -2.99 -13.52
CA GLU A 281 16.08 -2.31 -12.68
C GLU A 281 15.52 -1.07 -11.95
N ASP A 282 14.50 -0.43 -12.50
CA ASP A 282 13.83 0.73 -11.94
C ASP A 282 12.67 0.42 -10.98
N ASP A 283 12.34 -0.86 -10.76
CA ASP A 283 11.35 -1.28 -9.76
C ASP A 283 11.90 -1.17 -8.32
N TRP A 284 12.67 -0.10 -8.09
CA TRP A 284 13.42 0.18 -6.86
C TRP A 284 12.50 0.23 -5.62
N ILE A 285 11.35 0.90 -5.71
CA ILE A 285 10.44 1.04 -4.56
C ILE A 285 9.83 -0.31 -4.16
N THR A 286 9.55 -1.17 -5.13
CA THR A 286 9.08 -2.54 -4.90
C THR A 286 10.15 -3.35 -4.20
N ARG A 287 11.38 -3.31 -4.72
CA ARG A 287 12.52 -4.10 -4.24
C ARG A 287 12.86 -3.80 -2.78
N TYR A 288 12.81 -2.54 -2.38
CA TYR A 288 13.30 -2.11 -1.07
C TYR A 288 12.21 -1.75 -0.06
N PHE A 289 10.94 -1.51 -0.51
CA PHE A 289 9.89 -1.02 0.38
C PHE A 289 8.53 -1.72 0.22
N PHE A 290 8.19 -2.29 -0.94
CA PHE A 290 6.85 -2.83 -1.19
C PHE A 290 6.84 -4.23 -1.82
N THR A 291 7.82 -5.07 -1.50
CA THR A 291 7.88 -6.44 -2.01
C THR A 291 6.60 -7.21 -1.66
N GLY A 292 5.94 -7.73 -2.68
CA GLY A 292 4.70 -8.49 -2.51
C GLY A 292 3.45 -7.66 -2.23
N GLY A 293 3.54 -6.33 -2.27
CA GLY A 293 2.40 -5.44 -2.08
C GLY A 293 1.47 -5.37 -3.29
N THR A 294 0.36 -4.68 -3.10
CA THR A 294 -0.67 -4.39 -4.12
C THR A 294 -1.01 -2.91 -4.05
N MET A 295 -1.12 -2.26 -5.19
CA MET A 295 -1.82 -0.99 -5.34
C MET A 295 -3.26 -1.30 -5.73
N PRO A 296 -4.23 -1.21 -4.81
CA PRO A 296 -5.63 -1.42 -5.13
C PRO A 296 -6.16 -0.30 -6.03
N SER A 297 -7.25 -0.55 -6.74
CA SER A 297 -8.07 0.55 -7.25
C SER A 297 -9.02 1.07 -6.18
N ALA A 298 -9.49 2.30 -6.36
CA ALA A 298 -10.40 2.95 -5.40
C ALA A 298 -11.67 2.13 -5.09
N ASN A 299 -12.11 1.33 -6.04
CA ASN A 299 -13.33 0.53 -5.94
C ASN A 299 -13.07 -0.99 -5.81
N LEU A 300 -11.82 -1.43 -5.63
CA LEU A 300 -11.47 -2.86 -5.64
C LEU A 300 -12.22 -3.66 -4.57
N LEU A 301 -12.37 -3.13 -3.36
CA LEU A 301 -13.04 -3.85 -2.26
C LEU A 301 -14.56 -4.01 -2.46
N LEU A 302 -15.18 -3.28 -3.40
CA LEU A 302 -16.59 -3.50 -3.76
C LEU A 302 -16.85 -4.90 -4.33
N TYR A 303 -15.82 -5.55 -4.86
CA TYR A 303 -15.92 -6.90 -5.46
C TYR A 303 -15.71 -8.04 -4.44
N PHE A 304 -15.56 -7.73 -3.14
CA PHE A 304 -15.29 -8.70 -2.08
C PHE A 304 -16.31 -8.63 -0.94
N GLN A 305 -17.60 -8.59 -1.30
CA GLN A 305 -18.69 -8.48 -0.35
C GLN A 305 -19.37 -9.84 -0.05
N ASP A 306 -18.59 -10.94 0.01
CA ASP A 306 -19.15 -12.26 0.30
C ASP A 306 -19.68 -12.36 1.76
N ASP A 307 -18.90 -11.90 2.73
CA ASP A 307 -19.18 -12.02 4.17
C ASP A 307 -19.48 -10.67 4.86
N VAL A 308 -19.26 -9.56 4.16
CA VAL A 308 -19.53 -8.20 4.62
C VAL A 308 -20.25 -7.42 3.54
N SER A 309 -20.93 -6.35 3.92
CA SER A 309 -21.61 -5.42 2.98
C SER A 309 -21.08 -4.02 3.18
N VAL A 310 -20.79 -3.29 2.09
CA VAL A 310 -20.41 -1.88 2.13
C VAL A 310 -21.60 -1.05 2.65
N VAL A 311 -21.35 -0.27 3.69
CA VAL A 311 -22.26 0.73 4.24
C VAL A 311 -21.93 2.10 3.64
N ASN A 312 -20.64 2.41 3.53
CA ASN A 312 -20.20 3.68 2.95
C ASN A 312 -18.79 3.54 2.34
N HIS A 313 -18.50 4.41 1.38
CA HIS A 313 -17.22 4.49 0.70
C HIS A 313 -16.87 5.96 0.45
N TRP A 314 -15.66 6.39 0.83
CA TRP A 314 -15.18 7.75 0.64
C TRP A 314 -13.81 7.72 -0.05
N LEU A 315 -13.55 8.73 -0.85
CA LEU A 315 -12.23 8.97 -1.42
C LEU A 315 -11.65 10.26 -0.83
N MET A 316 -10.36 10.21 -0.57
CA MET A 316 -9.58 11.36 -0.14
C MET A 316 -8.51 11.66 -1.19
N ASN A 317 -8.42 12.93 -1.58
CA ASN A 317 -7.42 13.37 -2.54
C ASN A 317 -6.00 13.06 -2.07
N GLY A 318 -5.16 12.61 -2.98
CA GLY A 318 -3.78 12.23 -2.71
C GLY A 318 -2.90 13.33 -2.12
N LYS A 319 -3.26 14.63 -2.30
CA LYS A 319 -2.52 15.76 -1.71
C LYS A 319 -2.33 15.63 -0.20
N HIS A 320 -3.25 14.99 0.50
CA HIS A 320 -3.12 14.74 1.93
C HIS A 320 -1.91 13.82 2.22
N TYR A 321 -1.77 12.75 1.43
CA TYR A 321 -0.64 11.84 1.59
C TYR A 321 0.67 12.45 1.06
N ALA A 322 0.61 13.17 -0.06
CA ALA A 322 1.77 13.91 -0.56
C ALA A 322 2.32 14.86 0.51
N LYS A 323 1.45 15.65 1.14
CA LYS A 323 1.84 16.57 2.22
C LYS A 323 2.35 15.82 3.47
N THR A 324 1.73 14.71 3.82
CA THR A 324 2.19 13.84 4.92
C THR A 324 3.63 13.40 4.69
N SER A 325 3.93 12.89 3.49
CA SER A 325 5.26 12.39 3.15
C SER A 325 6.31 13.51 3.07
N GLU A 326 5.94 14.70 2.60
CA GLU A 326 6.80 15.89 2.63
C GLU A 326 7.14 16.32 4.07
N GLU A 327 6.20 16.24 5.00
CA GLU A 327 6.46 16.55 6.41
C GLU A 327 7.40 15.49 7.05
N TRP A 328 7.26 14.20 6.70
CA TRP A 328 8.22 13.17 7.13
C TRP A 328 9.62 13.43 6.57
N LEU A 329 9.73 13.78 5.27
CA LEU A 329 11.00 14.13 4.65
C LEU A 329 11.66 15.35 5.33
N LYS A 330 10.93 16.42 5.58
CA LYS A 330 11.43 17.61 6.30
C LYS A 330 11.94 17.27 7.70
N ARG A 331 11.22 16.42 8.43
CA ARG A 331 11.63 15.97 9.76
C ARG A 331 12.89 15.10 9.68
N MET A 332 12.96 14.18 8.70
CA MET A 332 14.16 13.38 8.45
C MET A 332 15.37 14.28 8.17
N ASP A 333 15.24 15.26 7.27
CA ASP A 333 16.31 16.18 6.89
C ASP A 333 16.77 17.04 8.08
N LYS A 334 15.83 17.52 8.88
CA LYS A 334 16.12 18.28 10.11
C LYS A 334 16.91 17.45 11.14
N ASN A 335 16.66 16.15 11.18
CA ASN A 335 17.23 15.26 12.20
C ASN A 335 18.35 14.35 11.64
N LEU A 336 18.94 14.66 10.47
CA LEU A 336 19.97 13.82 9.83
C LEU A 336 21.17 13.50 10.72
N SER A 337 21.62 14.45 11.54
CA SER A 337 22.73 14.25 12.48
C SER A 337 22.43 13.17 13.54
N SER A 338 21.19 13.07 13.99
CA SER A 338 20.73 12.05 14.95
C SER A 338 20.38 10.73 14.26
N ILE A 339 19.99 10.77 12.97
CA ILE A 339 19.64 9.59 12.17
C ILE A 339 20.88 8.84 11.71
N LYS A 340 21.96 9.54 11.37
CA LYS A 340 23.19 8.90 10.88
C LYS A 340 23.74 7.78 11.78
N PRO A 341 23.90 7.96 13.11
CA PRO A 341 24.32 6.86 13.97
C PRO A 341 23.36 5.67 13.99
N ILE A 342 22.04 5.92 13.85
CA ILE A 342 21.04 4.86 13.76
C ILE A 342 21.23 4.05 12.49
N MET A 343 21.44 4.71 11.34
CA MET A 343 21.73 4.03 10.06
C MET A 343 23.01 3.23 10.11
N GLU A 344 24.07 3.78 10.71
CA GLU A 344 25.34 3.08 10.88
C GLU A 344 25.21 1.84 11.79
N SER A 345 24.43 1.92 12.85
CA SER A 345 24.18 0.80 13.75
C SER A 345 23.31 -0.29 13.10
N THR A 346 22.34 0.08 12.28
CA THR A 346 21.39 -0.86 11.69
C THR A 346 21.93 -1.53 10.44
N TYR A 347 22.56 -0.77 9.54
CA TYR A 347 22.95 -1.23 8.21
C TYR A 347 24.48 -1.33 8.00
N GLY A 348 25.26 -0.96 9.03
CA GLY A 348 26.72 -0.85 8.94
C GLY A 348 27.17 0.47 8.31
N LYS A 349 28.41 0.88 8.63
CA LYS A 349 28.97 2.17 8.20
C LYS A 349 29.02 2.32 6.67
N ASP A 350 29.34 1.24 5.96
CA ASP A 350 29.46 1.26 4.49
C ASP A 350 28.11 1.43 3.78
N SER A 351 27.03 0.99 4.38
CA SER A 351 25.66 1.05 3.83
C SER A 351 24.82 2.20 4.38
N ALA A 352 25.27 2.89 5.42
CA ALA A 352 24.48 3.92 6.11
C ALA A 352 24.09 5.08 5.19
N VAL A 353 24.99 5.53 4.30
CA VAL A 353 24.69 6.59 3.30
C VAL A 353 23.61 6.13 2.34
N LYS A 354 23.77 4.94 1.76
CA LYS A 354 22.82 4.32 0.85
C LYS A 354 21.41 4.26 1.46
N TRP A 355 21.27 3.73 2.67
CA TRP A 355 19.96 3.59 3.33
C TRP A 355 19.38 4.93 3.77
N THR A 356 20.21 5.91 4.14
CA THR A 356 19.73 7.28 4.38
C THR A 356 19.12 7.88 3.10
N VAL A 357 19.79 7.73 1.97
CA VAL A 357 19.30 8.19 0.66
C VAL A 357 18.03 7.43 0.27
N TYR A 358 17.98 6.14 0.50
CA TYR A 358 16.82 5.31 0.18
C TYR A 358 15.56 5.75 0.93
N TRP A 359 15.65 6.02 2.23
CA TRP A 359 14.53 6.53 3.02
C TRP A 359 14.10 7.93 2.58
N ARG A 360 15.05 8.83 2.29
CA ARG A 360 14.72 10.15 1.73
C ARG A 360 14.01 10.02 0.38
N THR A 361 14.55 9.17 -0.49
CA THR A 361 13.97 8.91 -1.82
C THR A 361 12.58 8.28 -1.72
N PHE A 362 12.37 7.37 -0.78
CA PHE A 362 11.06 6.79 -0.51
C PHE A 362 10.03 7.87 -0.18
N PHE A 363 10.34 8.78 0.75
CA PHE A 363 9.42 9.87 1.08
C PHE A 363 9.19 10.82 -0.10
N MET A 364 10.23 11.16 -0.87
CA MET A 364 10.07 11.94 -2.11
C MET A 364 9.17 11.23 -3.12
N ALA A 365 9.39 9.94 -3.34
CA ALA A 365 8.62 9.15 -4.29
C ALA A 365 7.14 9.02 -3.89
N VAL A 366 6.86 8.82 -2.60
CA VAL A 366 5.48 8.80 -2.07
C VAL A 366 4.83 10.18 -2.24
N ALA A 367 5.55 11.27 -1.98
CA ALA A 367 5.04 12.63 -2.17
C ALA A 367 4.71 12.91 -3.65
N GLU A 368 5.59 12.52 -4.59
CA GLU A 368 5.36 12.67 -6.03
C GLU A 368 4.21 11.77 -6.54
N LEU A 369 4.12 10.54 -6.02
CA LEU A 369 3.05 9.59 -6.35
C LEU A 369 1.68 10.19 -6.02
N PHE A 370 1.48 10.53 -4.75
CA PHE A 370 0.19 11.03 -4.28
C PHE A 370 -0.06 12.50 -4.65
N GLY A 371 0.97 13.28 -4.97
CA GLY A 371 0.86 14.62 -5.50
C GLY A 371 0.60 14.69 -7.01
N TYR A 372 0.76 13.56 -7.72
CA TYR A 372 0.64 13.51 -9.17
C TYR A 372 -0.75 13.97 -9.63
N ASN A 373 -0.77 14.79 -10.69
CA ASN A 373 -2.01 15.33 -11.24
C ASN A 373 -2.93 15.97 -10.18
N ASN A 374 -2.35 16.78 -9.28
CA ASN A 374 -3.05 17.42 -8.15
C ASN A 374 -3.68 16.42 -7.15
N GLY A 375 -3.15 15.21 -7.06
CA GLY A 375 -3.63 14.17 -6.16
C GLY A 375 -4.86 13.42 -6.69
N ASP A 376 -5.17 13.55 -7.98
CA ASP A 376 -6.35 12.96 -8.58
C ASP A 376 -6.08 11.61 -9.27
N GLU A 377 -4.85 11.08 -9.21
CA GLU A 377 -4.52 9.74 -9.74
C GLU A 377 -4.38 8.72 -8.63
N TRP A 378 -3.45 8.91 -7.72
CA TRP A 378 -3.28 8.09 -6.52
C TRP A 378 -3.85 8.82 -5.32
N MET A 379 -4.67 8.11 -4.56
CA MET A 379 -5.48 8.69 -3.50
C MET A 379 -5.64 7.69 -2.34
N VAL A 380 -6.52 7.99 -1.42
CA VAL A 380 -6.86 7.11 -0.30
C VAL A 380 -8.35 6.76 -0.39
N ALA A 381 -8.66 5.48 -0.28
CA ALA A 381 -10.02 4.98 -0.16
C ALA A 381 -10.32 4.59 1.30
N LEU A 382 -11.50 4.97 1.76
CA LEU A 382 -12.04 4.62 3.07
C LEU A 382 -13.33 3.84 2.86
N PHE A 383 -13.43 2.70 3.52
CA PHE A 383 -14.62 1.86 3.46
C PHE A 383 -15.19 1.64 4.85
N LEU A 384 -16.49 1.63 4.95
CA LEU A 384 -17.22 1.17 6.11
C LEU A 384 -18.06 -0.04 5.69
N PHE A 385 -17.81 -1.16 6.34
CA PHE A 385 -18.55 -2.40 6.13
C PHE A 385 -19.35 -2.76 7.37
N LYS A 386 -20.47 -3.46 7.16
CA LYS A 386 -21.17 -4.22 8.20
C LYS A 386 -21.06 -5.71 7.94
N LYS A 387 -21.17 -6.51 8.98
CA LYS A 387 -21.28 -7.96 8.87
C LYS A 387 -22.56 -8.32 8.13
N LYS A 388 -22.52 -9.37 7.28
CA LYS A 388 -23.72 -9.98 6.71
C LYS A 388 -24.40 -10.90 7.68
#